data_4345e8a2ed5642885b7faad35b9eec3f
#
_entry.id   4345e8a2ed5642885b7faad35b9eec3f
#
_cell.length_a   1.000
_cell.length_b   1.000
_cell.length_c   1.000
_cell.angle_alpha   90.00
_cell.angle_beta   90.00
_cell.angle_gamma   90.00
#
_symmetry.space_group_name_H-M   'P 1'
#
loop_
_entity.id
_entity.type
_entity.pdbx_description
1 polymer ?
#
loop_
_entity_poly.entity_id
_entity_poly.type
_entity_poly.pdbx_seq_one_letter_code
_entity_poly.pdbx_strand_id
1 'polypeptide(L)'
;MSEAPTNPFDPTVDPDRHYIWERLIRADTEAFVARDWSMIEGDFDPDRFEGIRCNHSNNPDDWTIAFPRLEDYRDSWLAASADFLKKKFANLTHAQVIYRRCRLDRIDIAGDRAVAHKKFSGEVPLADGTALSGNRQTLYRLHRIDNRWKIVGFLGQMRLDDVP
;
A
#
# COMPACT_ATOMS: atom_id res chain seq x y z
N MET A 1 -4.69 -9.97 -19.09
CA MET A 1 -3.59 -10.15 -18.12
C MET A 1 -3.26 -8.82 -17.48
N SER A 2 -3.24 -8.76 -16.17
CA SER A 2 -2.76 -7.58 -15.47
C SER A 2 -1.24 -7.57 -15.58
N GLU A 3 -0.67 -6.63 -16.29
CA GLU A 3 0.77 -6.43 -16.30
C GLU A 3 1.16 -5.73 -14.99
N ALA A 4 1.56 -6.52 -14.00
CA ALA A 4 2.15 -5.98 -12.80
C ALA A 4 3.45 -5.23 -13.17
N PRO A 5 3.75 -4.11 -12.52
CA PRO A 5 5.00 -3.40 -12.76
C PRO A 5 6.20 -4.29 -12.42
N THR A 6 7.31 -4.02 -13.08
CA THR A 6 8.57 -4.69 -12.78
C THR A 6 9.09 -4.23 -11.42
N ASN A 7 9.48 -5.19 -10.60
CA ASN A 7 10.13 -4.88 -9.32
C ASN A 7 11.50 -4.24 -9.59
N PRO A 8 11.77 -3.02 -9.09
CA PRO A 8 13.04 -2.34 -9.35
C PRO A 8 14.22 -2.91 -8.56
N PHE A 9 13.96 -3.80 -7.60
CA PHE A 9 14.99 -4.39 -6.74
C PHE A 9 15.33 -5.80 -7.22
N ASP A 10 16.59 -6.02 -7.58
CA ASP A 10 17.08 -7.32 -8.02
C ASP A 10 17.13 -8.30 -6.82
N PRO A 11 16.47 -9.48 -6.89
CA PRO A 11 16.44 -10.42 -5.77
C PRO A 11 17.80 -11.02 -5.41
N THR A 12 18.76 -11.00 -6.35
CA THR A 12 20.11 -11.52 -6.10
C THR A 12 21.04 -10.48 -5.47
N VAL A 13 20.73 -9.21 -5.65
CA VAL A 13 21.54 -8.08 -5.13
C VAL A 13 20.92 -7.51 -3.85
N ASP A 14 19.61 -7.37 -3.81
CA ASP A 14 18.87 -6.76 -2.70
C ASP A 14 17.60 -7.57 -2.38
N PRO A 15 17.76 -8.75 -1.81
CA PRO A 15 16.61 -9.64 -1.53
C PRO A 15 15.62 -9.06 -0.54
N ASP A 16 16.06 -8.23 0.39
CA ASP A 16 15.19 -7.62 1.40
C ASP A 16 14.22 -6.62 0.77
N ARG A 17 14.74 -5.67 -0.01
CA ARG A 17 13.88 -4.70 -0.70
C ARG A 17 13.02 -5.37 -1.76
N HIS A 18 13.55 -6.36 -2.46
CA HIS A 18 12.78 -7.17 -3.41
C HIS A 18 11.56 -7.80 -2.73
N TYR A 19 11.77 -8.47 -1.59
CA TYR A 19 10.68 -9.11 -0.83
C TYR A 19 9.63 -8.10 -0.37
N ILE A 20 10.06 -6.98 0.23
CA ILE A 20 9.14 -5.94 0.72
C ILE A 20 8.30 -5.38 -0.43
N TRP A 21 8.92 -5.12 -1.59
CA TRP A 21 8.21 -4.64 -2.78
C TRP A 21 7.16 -5.65 -3.26
N GLU A 22 7.52 -6.93 -3.36
CA GLU A 22 6.58 -7.99 -3.80
C GLU A 22 5.36 -8.07 -2.88
N ARG A 23 5.54 -7.91 -1.56
CA ARG A 23 4.44 -7.95 -0.62
C ARG A 23 3.56 -6.70 -0.66
N LEU A 24 4.17 -5.52 -0.70
CA LEU A 24 3.45 -4.24 -0.64
C LEU A 24 2.85 -3.80 -1.98
N ILE A 25 3.37 -4.26 -3.11
CA ILE A 25 2.88 -3.90 -4.44
C ILE A 25 2.08 -5.05 -5.07
N ARG A 26 2.72 -6.19 -5.30
CA ARG A 26 2.08 -7.30 -6.03
C ARG A 26 1.04 -8.02 -5.17
N ALA A 27 1.44 -8.55 -4.04
CA ALA A 27 0.56 -9.34 -3.20
C ALA A 27 -0.61 -8.50 -2.64
N ASP A 28 -0.34 -7.28 -2.19
CA ASP A 28 -1.38 -6.37 -1.70
C ASP A 28 -2.40 -6.03 -2.79
N THR A 29 -1.95 -5.75 -4.01
CA THR A 29 -2.86 -5.47 -5.13
C THR A 29 -3.70 -6.69 -5.48
N GLU A 30 -3.09 -7.87 -5.59
CA GLU A 30 -3.81 -9.12 -5.90
C GLU A 30 -4.85 -9.45 -4.82
N ALA A 31 -4.47 -9.34 -3.56
CA ALA A 31 -5.37 -9.55 -2.43
C ALA A 31 -6.52 -8.54 -2.41
N PHE A 32 -6.22 -7.27 -2.67
CA PHE A 32 -7.22 -6.19 -2.67
C PHE A 32 -8.26 -6.38 -3.76
N VAL A 33 -7.83 -6.73 -4.96
CA VAL A 33 -8.74 -6.99 -6.10
C VAL A 33 -9.53 -8.28 -5.89
N ALA A 34 -8.93 -9.30 -5.27
CA ALA A 34 -9.64 -10.52 -4.89
C ALA A 34 -10.55 -10.34 -3.66
N ARG A 35 -10.39 -9.23 -2.94
CA ARG A 35 -11.03 -8.98 -1.64
C ARG A 35 -10.76 -10.10 -0.64
N ASP A 36 -9.53 -10.58 -0.63
CA ASP A 36 -9.11 -11.70 0.19
C ASP A 36 -7.94 -11.31 1.11
N TRP A 37 -8.27 -10.94 2.34
CA TRP A 37 -7.31 -10.57 3.37
C TRP A 37 -6.34 -11.68 3.72
N SER A 38 -6.77 -12.95 3.63
CA SER A 38 -5.94 -14.10 3.99
C SER A 38 -4.66 -14.21 3.15
N MET A 39 -4.64 -13.61 1.95
CA MET A 39 -3.46 -13.58 1.09
C MET A 39 -2.31 -12.73 1.65
N ILE A 40 -2.61 -11.75 2.49
CA ILE A 40 -1.62 -10.81 3.05
C ILE A 40 -1.61 -10.76 4.58
N GLU A 41 -2.50 -11.45 5.25
CA GLU A 41 -2.60 -11.45 6.72
C GLU A 41 -1.25 -11.79 7.39
N GLY A 42 -0.52 -12.74 6.83
CA GLY A 42 0.80 -13.15 7.32
C GLY A 42 1.90 -12.10 7.16
N ASP A 43 1.67 -11.03 6.42
CA ASP A 43 2.64 -9.94 6.26
C ASP A 43 2.65 -8.97 7.45
N PHE A 44 1.68 -9.09 8.35
CA PHE A 44 1.53 -8.20 9.50
C PHE A 44 1.92 -8.88 10.81
N ASP A 45 2.39 -8.10 11.76
CA ASP A 45 2.54 -8.52 13.15
C ASP A 45 1.38 -7.94 13.96
N PRO A 46 0.40 -8.77 14.36
CA PRO A 46 -0.78 -8.28 15.05
C PRO A 46 -0.48 -7.74 16.45
N ASP A 47 0.58 -8.22 17.09
CA ASP A 47 0.94 -7.80 18.46
C ASP A 47 1.60 -6.41 18.49
N ARG A 48 2.21 -5.99 17.38
CA ARG A 48 2.92 -4.70 17.29
C ARG A 48 2.21 -3.69 16.40
N PHE A 49 1.13 -4.08 15.73
CA PHE A 49 0.50 -3.24 14.71
C PHE A 49 -0.19 -2.02 15.30
N GLU A 50 0.07 -0.86 14.69
CA GLU A 50 -0.66 0.37 14.90
C GLU A 50 -0.71 1.16 13.60
N GLY A 51 -1.91 1.55 13.15
CA GLY A 51 -2.09 2.36 11.95
C GLY A 51 -2.50 3.80 12.29
N ILE A 52 -1.73 4.75 11.78
CA ILE A 52 -1.99 6.19 11.94
C ILE A 52 -2.62 6.73 10.65
N ARG A 53 -3.78 7.39 10.81
CA ARG A 53 -4.44 8.11 9.71
C ARG A 53 -3.94 9.54 9.68
N CYS A 54 -3.35 9.93 8.56
CA CYS A 54 -2.78 11.27 8.40
C CYS A 54 -3.77 12.28 7.80
N ASN A 55 -4.96 11.87 7.38
CA ASN A 55 -6.02 12.74 6.87
C ASN A 55 -5.57 13.65 5.72
N HIS A 56 -4.73 13.13 4.81
CA HIS A 56 -4.14 13.86 3.68
C HIS A 56 -3.34 15.11 4.11
N SER A 57 -2.77 15.10 5.30
CA SER A 57 -1.95 16.17 5.86
C SER A 57 -0.54 15.68 6.20
N ASN A 58 0.45 16.53 5.97
CA ASN A 58 1.83 16.29 6.41
C ASN A 58 2.11 16.94 7.78
N ASN A 59 1.09 17.58 8.39
CA ASN A 59 1.18 18.12 9.73
C ASN A 59 0.74 17.05 10.74
N PRO A 60 1.63 16.61 11.67
CA PRO A 60 1.28 15.60 12.67
C PRO A 60 0.10 15.99 13.58
N ASP A 61 -0.18 17.27 13.74
CA ASP A 61 -1.32 17.74 14.57
C ASP A 61 -2.69 17.31 13.99
N ASP A 62 -2.73 16.98 12.69
CA ASP A 62 -3.94 16.53 12.01
C ASP A 62 -4.11 14.99 12.06
N TRP A 63 -3.14 14.27 12.62
CA TRP A 63 -3.11 12.82 12.58
C TRP A 63 -3.87 12.20 13.75
N THR A 64 -4.40 10.99 13.52
CA THR A 64 -5.10 10.21 14.53
C THR A 64 -4.67 8.74 14.50
N ILE A 65 -4.69 8.09 15.66
CA ILE A 65 -4.53 6.63 15.72
C ILE A 65 -5.89 6.02 15.34
N ALA A 66 -6.05 5.74 14.06
CA ALA A 66 -7.31 5.23 13.52
C ALA A 66 -7.44 3.71 13.66
N PHE A 67 -6.31 3.01 13.68
CA PHE A 67 -6.25 1.55 13.70
C PHE A 67 -5.32 1.09 14.83
N PRO A 68 -5.80 1.09 16.08
CA PRO A 68 -4.99 0.64 17.21
C PRO A 68 -4.74 -0.87 17.19
N ARG A 69 -5.53 -1.62 16.42
CA ARG A 69 -5.39 -3.07 16.26
C ARG A 69 -5.44 -3.44 14.78
N LEU A 70 -4.83 -4.57 14.44
CA LEU A 70 -4.81 -5.07 13.06
C LEU A 70 -6.21 -5.35 12.51
N GLU A 71 -7.12 -5.85 13.34
CA GLU A 71 -8.51 -6.13 12.95
C GLU A 71 -9.24 -4.88 12.51
N ASP A 72 -9.00 -3.75 13.14
CA ASP A 72 -9.61 -2.47 12.77
C ASP A 72 -9.15 -2.05 11.36
N TYR A 73 -7.87 -2.25 11.06
CA TYR A 73 -7.34 -2.00 9.72
C TYR A 73 -7.87 -3.00 8.68
N ARG A 74 -7.87 -4.29 9.01
CA ARG A 74 -8.44 -5.33 8.13
C ARG A 74 -9.86 -4.98 7.69
N ASP A 75 -10.71 -4.61 8.63
CA ASP A 75 -12.12 -4.31 8.34
C ASP A 75 -12.25 -3.07 7.45
N SER A 76 -11.45 -2.05 7.68
CA SER A 76 -11.36 -0.86 6.82
C SER A 76 -10.83 -1.20 5.42
N TRP A 77 -9.81 -2.04 5.33
CA TRP A 77 -9.22 -2.49 4.07
C TRP A 77 -10.25 -3.28 3.23
N LEU A 78 -10.99 -4.20 3.86
CA LEU A 78 -12.04 -4.97 3.19
C LEU A 78 -13.19 -4.08 2.70
N ALA A 79 -13.58 -3.07 3.48
CA ALA A 79 -14.60 -2.10 3.07
C ALA A 79 -14.10 -1.25 1.90
N ALA A 80 -12.86 -0.78 1.93
CA ALA A 80 -12.25 -0.02 0.85
C ALA A 80 -12.14 -0.84 -0.44
N SER A 81 -11.79 -2.12 -0.33
CA SER A 81 -11.77 -3.05 -1.46
C SER A 81 -13.16 -3.19 -2.10
N ALA A 82 -14.19 -3.41 -1.28
CA ALA A 82 -15.57 -3.52 -1.77
C ALA A 82 -16.01 -2.27 -2.54
N ASP A 83 -15.70 -1.08 -2.02
CA ASP A 83 -16.08 0.19 -2.67
C ASP A 83 -15.28 0.43 -3.96
N PHE A 84 -14.00 0.08 -3.96
CA PHE A 84 -13.15 0.19 -5.15
C PHE A 84 -13.64 -0.73 -6.28
N LEU A 85 -14.04 -1.95 -5.96
CA LEU A 85 -14.51 -2.93 -6.95
C LEU A 85 -15.85 -2.55 -7.59
N LYS A 86 -16.63 -1.66 -6.96
CA LYS A 86 -17.84 -1.10 -7.57
C LYS A 86 -17.56 -0.07 -8.67
N LYS A 87 -16.38 0.52 -8.69
CA LYS A 87 -15.99 1.50 -9.69
C LYS A 87 -15.81 0.82 -11.04
N LYS A 88 -16.27 1.49 -12.10
CA LYS A 88 -16.10 1.02 -13.48
C LYS A 88 -15.11 1.91 -14.19
N PHE A 89 -14.06 1.32 -14.70
CA PHE A 89 -13.01 2.03 -15.46
C PHE A 89 -13.23 1.87 -16.95
N ALA A 90 -12.80 2.89 -17.72
CA ALA A 90 -13.06 2.94 -19.16
C ALA A 90 -12.34 1.82 -19.92
N ASN A 91 -11.05 1.60 -19.66
CA ASN A 91 -10.21 0.71 -20.47
C ASN A 91 -9.24 -0.16 -19.65
N LEU A 92 -9.37 -0.18 -18.34
CA LEU A 92 -8.45 -0.87 -17.45
C LEU A 92 -9.18 -1.80 -16.50
N THR A 93 -8.54 -2.91 -16.14
CA THR A 93 -8.98 -3.74 -15.03
C THR A 93 -8.67 -3.04 -13.70
N HIS A 94 -9.30 -3.49 -12.62
CA HIS A 94 -9.03 -2.95 -11.28
C HIS A 94 -7.56 -3.08 -10.88
N ALA A 95 -6.95 -4.23 -11.16
CA ALA A 95 -5.52 -4.44 -10.89
C ALA A 95 -4.64 -3.47 -11.70
N GLN A 96 -4.92 -3.30 -13.00
CA GLN A 96 -4.18 -2.36 -13.85
C GLN A 96 -4.27 -0.92 -13.34
N VAL A 97 -5.43 -0.52 -12.81
CA VAL A 97 -5.62 0.82 -12.22
C VAL A 97 -4.70 1.02 -11.03
N ILE A 98 -4.65 0.04 -10.11
CA ILE A 98 -3.79 0.13 -8.94
C ILE A 98 -2.33 0.17 -9.36
N TYR A 99 -1.89 -0.74 -10.24
CA TYR A 99 -0.51 -0.79 -10.70
C TYR A 99 -0.07 0.49 -11.44
N ARG A 100 -0.97 1.08 -12.22
CA ARG A 100 -0.67 2.33 -12.95
C ARG A 100 -0.44 3.51 -12.00
N ARG A 101 -1.16 3.55 -10.89
CA ARG A 101 -1.10 4.66 -9.94
C ARG A 101 -0.09 4.46 -8.81
N CYS A 102 0.31 3.22 -8.57
CA CYS A 102 1.11 2.84 -7.41
C CYS A 102 2.59 2.70 -7.76
N ARG A 103 3.47 3.22 -6.90
CA ARG A 103 4.91 2.98 -7.00
C ARG A 103 5.56 2.84 -5.63
N LEU A 104 6.62 2.06 -5.59
CA LEU A 104 7.46 1.86 -4.41
C LEU A 104 8.90 1.72 -4.89
N ASP A 105 9.59 2.85 -4.98
CA ASP A 105 10.98 2.92 -5.45
C ASP A 105 11.96 3.27 -4.31
N ARG A 106 11.44 3.57 -3.11
CA ARG A 106 12.24 3.87 -1.93
C ARG A 106 11.83 3.01 -0.74
N ILE A 107 12.78 2.23 -0.25
CA ILE A 107 12.69 1.44 0.97
C ILE A 107 13.97 1.69 1.76
N ASP A 108 13.84 2.31 2.91
CA ASP A 108 14.97 2.57 3.80
C ASP A 108 15.09 1.41 4.80
N ILE A 109 16.26 0.83 4.92
CA ILE A 109 16.53 -0.30 5.83
C ILE A 109 17.67 0.08 6.78
N ALA A 110 17.45 -0.13 8.07
CA ALA A 110 18.42 0.04 9.13
C ALA A 110 18.37 -1.18 10.06
N GLY A 111 19.27 -2.15 9.85
CA GLY A 111 19.26 -3.42 10.58
C GLY A 111 17.95 -4.19 10.35
N ASP A 112 17.23 -4.48 11.43
CA ASP A 112 15.95 -5.21 11.40
C ASP A 112 14.73 -4.29 11.35
N ARG A 113 14.89 -3.07 10.86
CA ARG A 113 13.84 -2.05 10.70
C ARG A 113 13.81 -1.53 9.29
N ALA A 114 12.63 -1.29 8.76
CA ALA A 114 12.48 -0.68 7.44
C ALA A 114 11.31 0.30 7.40
N VAL A 115 11.42 1.27 6.49
CA VAL A 115 10.34 2.18 6.11
C VAL A 115 10.18 2.11 4.60
N ALA A 116 8.99 1.74 4.13
CA ALA A 116 8.65 1.68 2.72
C ALA A 116 7.74 2.84 2.35
N HIS A 117 8.12 3.60 1.30
CA HIS A 117 7.43 4.80 0.85
C HIS A 117 6.52 4.47 -0.33
N LYS A 118 5.31 3.99 -0.05
CA LYS A 118 4.33 3.64 -1.09
C LYS A 118 3.55 4.88 -1.52
N LYS A 119 3.56 5.17 -2.82
CA LYS A 119 2.97 6.38 -3.39
C LYS A 119 1.89 6.02 -4.40
N PHE A 120 0.82 6.82 -4.40
CA PHE A 120 -0.24 6.76 -5.41
C PHE A 120 -0.36 8.13 -6.06
N SER A 121 -0.35 8.17 -7.40
CA SER A 121 -0.45 9.41 -8.16
C SER A 121 -1.03 9.16 -9.56
N GLY A 122 -1.40 10.26 -10.21
CA GLY A 122 -1.96 10.24 -11.55
C GLY A 122 -3.47 10.07 -11.59
N GLU A 123 -4.02 10.23 -12.79
CA GLU A 123 -5.45 10.12 -13.04
C GLU A 123 -5.74 8.89 -13.91
N VAL A 124 -6.89 8.27 -13.66
CA VAL A 124 -7.39 7.14 -14.45
C VAL A 124 -8.85 7.42 -14.81
N PRO A 125 -9.23 7.34 -16.09
CA PRO A 125 -10.60 7.61 -16.51
C PRO A 125 -11.58 6.53 -16.03
N LEU A 126 -12.69 6.99 -15.47
CA LEU A 126 -13.86 6.17 -15.16
C LEU A 126 -14.78 6.06 -16.38
N ALA A 127 -15.61 5.03 -16.39
CA ALA A 127 -16.52 4.77 -17.50
C ALA A 127 -17.58 5.85 -17.68
N ASP A 128 -17.89 6.63 -16.64
CA ASP A 128 -18.86 7.73 -16.65
C ASP A 128 -18.29 9.06 -17.17
N GLY A 129 -17.01 9.09 -17.60
CA GLY A 129 -16.33 10.28 -18.11
C GLY A 129 -15.64 11.12 -17.05
N THR A 130 -15.79 10.79 -15.76
CA THR A 130 -15.00 11.38 -14.69
C THR A 130 -13.66 10.66 -14.53
N ALA A 131 -12.81 11.09 -13.60
CA ALA A 131 -11.52 10.47 -13.35
C ALA A 131 -11.32 10.12 -11.87
N LEU A 132 -10.70 8.99 -11.64
CA LEU A 132 -10.11 8.68 -10.33
C LEU A 132 -8.78 9.42 -10.23
N SER A 133 -8.67 10.30 -9.26
CA SER A 133 -7.50 11.14 -9.03
C SER A 133 -7.14 11.17 -7.54
N GLY A 134 -6.17 11.99 -7.19
CA GLY A 134 -5.67 12.16 -5.82
C GLY A 134 -4.29 11.57 -5.66
N ASN A 135 -3.38 12.40 -5.18
CA ASN A 135 -1.99 12.03 -4.93
C ASN A 135 -1.80 11.84 -3.44
N ARG A 136 -1.27 10.70 -3.04
CA ARG A 136 -1.07 10.37 -1.64
C ARG A 136 0.11 9.43 -1.45
N GLN A 137 0.61 9.38 -0.23
CA GLN A 137 1.65 8.44 0.16
C GLN A 137 1.35 7.82 1.51
N THR A 138 1.84 6.61 1.69
CA THR A 138 1.80 5.87 2.96
C THR A 138 3.21 5.38 3.28
N LEU A 139 3.65 5.66 4.50
CA LEU A 139 4.91 5.15 5.03
C LEU A 139 4.59 3.88 5.84
N TYR A 140 4.95 2.72 5.30
CA TYR A 140 4.85 1.46 6.02
C TYR A 140 6.09 1.25 6.87
N ARG A 141 5.90 0.91 8.14
CA ARG A 141 6.96 0.51 9.05
C ARG A 141 7.00 -1.00 9.15
N LEU A 142 8.20 -1.57 8.98
CA LEU A 142 8.40 -3.01 9.04
C LEU A 142 9.50 -3.37 10.02
N HIS A 143 9.33 -4.51 10.68
CA HIS A 143 10.36 -5.16 11.47
C HIS A 143 10.70 -6.53 10.88
N ARG A 144 11.96 -6.92 10.92
CA ARG A 144 12.36 -8.29 10.62
C ARG A 144 12.16 -9.12 11.88
N ILE A 145 11.27 -10.10 11.81
CA ILE A 145 10.89 -10.97 12.91
C ILE A 145 10.98 -12.41 12.37
N ASP A 146 11.77 -13.24 13.04
CA ASP A 146 11.99 -14.64 12.60
C ASP A 146 12.40 -14.73 11.12
N ASN A 147 13.37 -13.90 10.72
CA ASN A 147 13.86 -13.79 9.33
C ASN A 147 12.84 -13.35 8.28
N ARG A 148 11.70 -12.80 8.68
CA ARG A 148 10.69 -12.27 7.77
C ARG A 148 10.38 -10.82 8.09
N TRP A 149 10.25 -10.01 7.04
CA TRP A 149 9.76 -8.66 7.18
C TRP A 149 8.25 -8.67 7.48
N LYS A 150 7.86 -7.99 8.57
CA LYS A 150 6.47 -7.87 9.01
C LYS A 150 6.11 -6.41 9.13
N ILE A 151 4.92 -6.05 8.66
CA ILE A 151 4.37 -4.72 8.83
C ILE A 151 3.91 -4.56 10.27
N VAL A 152 4.47 -3.56 10.95
CA VAL A 152 4.13 -3.23 12.34
C VAL A 152 3.33 -1.93 12.44
N GLY A 153 3.04 -1.29 11.33
CA GLY A 153 2.22 -0.09 11.29
C GLY A 153 2.46 0.74 10.05
N PHE A 154 1.74 1.83 9.97
CA PHE A 154 1.90 2.79 8.87
C PHE A 154 1.46 4.20 9.30
N LEU A 155 1.93 5.18 8.53
CA LEU A 155 1.42 6.55 8.52
C LEU A 155 0.83 6.79 7.13
N GLY A 156 -0.46 6.94 7.05
CA GLY A 156 -1.17 7.10 5.76
C GLY A 156 -2.59 7.64 5.97
N GLN A 157 -3.16 8.24 5.04
CA GLN A 157 -2.58 8.72 3.78
C GLN A 157 -2.07 10.14 3.97
N MET A 158 -0.82 10.35 3.71
CA MET A 158 -0.19 11.66 3.73
C MET A 158 -0.35 12.34 2.36
N ARG A 159 -0.25 13.68 2.35
CA ARG A 159 -0.24 14.43 1.10
C ARG A 159 1.06 14.16 0.33
N LEU A 160 0.94 14.03 -0.99
CA LEU A 160 2.07 13.92 -1.90
C LEU A 160 2.05 15.11 -2.85
N ASP A 161 2.93 16.09 -2.61
CA ASP A 161 2.95 17.36 -3.32
C ASP A 161 3.85 17.33 -4.57
N ASP A 162 4.99 16.63 -4.48
CA ASP A 162 5.96 16.54 -5.57
C ASP A 162 5.68 15.31 -6.44
N VAL A 163 4.79 15.47 -7.39
CA VAL A 163 4.52 14.41 -8.37
C VAL A 163 5.29 14.77 -9.64
N PRO A 164 6.27 13.92 -10.05
CA PRO A 164 6.97 14.14 -11.30
C PRO A 164 6.05 13.98 -12.51
#